data_4cfb14f2e9d02a273889bea8e7a7a373
#
_entry.id   4cfb14f2e9d02a273889bea8e7a7a373
#
_cell.length_a   1.000
_cell.length_b   1.000
_cell.length_c   1.000
_cell.angle_alpha   90.00
_cell.angle_beta   90.00
_cell.angle_gamma   90.00
#
_symmetry.space_group_name_H-M   'P 1'
#
loop_
_entity.id
_entity.type
_entity.pdbx_description
1 polymer ?
#
loop_
_entity_poly.entity_id
_entity_poly.type
_entity_poly.pdbx_seq_one_letter_code
_entity_poly.pdbx_strand_id
1 'polypeptide(L)'
;KRCVAIPGDKLEIIDGLLYINNELSKLPYRAKPLFKYRVTSQNGISSKELLKLNITGFSRKFKISGINSNQQFEAIRPYISSLISSDIENFIITSGHKGIPSRIIAENRLRVTEIKEREKIISMTNSDFEKLESKKTFDSIYRIFKTTKSYNTSFFPNDIMYDWNEDNFGPIIIPQKGQEIELNKQTLP
;
A
#
# COMPACT_ATOMS: atom_id res chain seq x y z
N LYS A 1 -13.40 11.83 11.73
CA LYS A 1 -13.19 12.52 10.44
C LYS A 1 -12.28 13.73 10.70
N ARG A 2 -11.40 14.07 9.75
CA ARG A 2 -10.49 15.22 9.86
C ARG A 2 -10.79 16.15 8.71
N CYS A 3 -10.86 17.46 8.98
CA CYS A 3 -10.93 18.49 7.97
C CYS A 3 -9.49 18.81 7.53
N VAL A 4 -9.24 18.83 6.24
CA VAL A 4 -7.92 19.12 5.67
C VAL A 4 -7.86 20.46 4.98
N ALA A 5 -9.01 21.04 4.61
CA ALA A 5 -9.15 22.35 3.98
C ALA A 5 -10.43 23.02 4.47
N ILE A 6 -10.48 24.35 4.43
CA ILE A 6 -11.63 25.18 4.81
C ILE A 6 -12.22 25.87 3.58
N PRO A 7 -13.44 26.43 3.64
CA PRO A 7 -14.04 27.18 2.56
C PRO A 7 -13.12 28.27 2.02
N GLY A 8 -12.95 28.32 0.70
CA GLY A 8 -12.06 29.24 -0.01
C GLY A 8 -10.67 28.69 -0.31
N ASP A 9 -10.26 27.59 0.34
CA ASP A 9 -8.95 26.99 0.08
C ASP A 9 -8.90 26.30 -1.29
N LYS A 10 -7.72 26.34 -1.92
CA LYS A 10 -7.33 25.49 -3.02
C LYS A 10 -6.63 24.25 -2.46
N LEU A 11 -7.23 23.08 -2.68
CA LEU A 11 -6.67 21.77 -2.27
C LEU A 11 -6.11 21.04 -3.47
N GLU A 12 -4.93 20.46 -3.33
CA GLU A 12 -4.27 19.66 -4.34
C GLU A 12 -3.43 18.54 -3.69
N ILE A 13 -3.39 17.38 -4.31
CA ILE A 13 -2.46 16.29 -3.94
C ILE A 13 -1.49 16.11 -5.11
N ILE A 14 -0.20 16.24 -4.85
CA ILE A 14 0.87 16.04 -5.82
C ILE A 14 1.82 14.98 -5.28
N ASP A 15 1.98 13.89 -6.03
CA ASP A 15 2.82 12.76 -5.64
C ASP A 15 2.52 12.23 -4.21
N GLY A 16 1.22 12.20 -3.87
CA GLY A 16 0.73 11.77 -2.56
C GLY A 16 0.99 12.75 -1.41
N LEU A 17 1.40 13.99 -1.69
CA LEU A 17 1.58 15.05 -0.72
C LEU A 17 0.46 16.09 -0.84
N LEU A 18 -0.13 16.46 0.29
CA LEU A 18 -1.23 17.43 0.35
C LEU A 18 -0.71 18.87 0.31
N TYR A 19 -1.22 19.65 -0.62
CA TYR A 19 -0.98 21.09 -0.75
C TYR A 19 -2.28 21.85 -0.49
N ILE A 20 -2.18 22.94 0.28
CA ILE A 20 -3.26 23.87 0.52
C ILE A 20 -2.75 25.26 0.11
N ASN A 21 -3.48 25.92 -0.79
CA ASN A 21 -3.10 27.23 -1.34
C ASN A 21 -1.67 27.25 -1.92
N ASN A 22 -1.28 26.18 -2.60
CA ASN A 22 0.05 25.89 -3.18
C ASN A 22 1.18 25.69 -2.16
N GLU A 23 0.88 25.60 -0.86
CA GLU A 23 1.86 25.31 0.17
C GLU A 23 1.72 23.87 0.67
N LEU A 24 2.84 23.19 0.90
CA LEU A 24 2.85 21.85 1.48
C LEU A 24 2.20 21.88 2.87
N SER A 25 1.10 21.14 3.02
CA SER A 25 0.35 21.09 4.27
C SER A 25 1.17 20.46 5.39
N LYS A 26 1.27 21.15 6.52
CA LYS A 26 1.88 20.63 7.74
C LYS A 26 0.93 19.63 8.37
N LEU A 27 1.31 18.37 8.31
CA LEU A 27 0.52 17.30 8.94
C LEU A 27 0.58 17.41 10.47
N PRO A 28 -0.52 17.04 11.17
CA PRO A 28 -0.52 16.96 12.63
C PRO A 28 0.61 16.05 13.14
N TYR A 29 1.20 16.37 14.28
CA TYR A 29 2.33 15.62 14.88
C TYR A 29 2.12 14.10 14.97
N ARG A 30 0.86 13.66 15.18
CA ARG A 30 0.50 12.24 15.24
C ARG A 30 0.17 11.61 13.88
N ALA A 31 0.17 12.39 12.80
CA ALA A 31 -0.07 11.84 11.47
C ALA A 31 1.12 10.99 11.05
N LYS A 32 0.83 9.77 10.59
CA LYS A 32 1.81 8.83 10.06
C LYS A 32 1.38 8.43 8.65
N PRO A 33 1.61 9.30 7.65
CA PRO A 33 1.29 8.95 6.27
C PRO A 33 2.13 7.76 5.84
N LEU A 34 1.49 6.82 5.16
CA LEU A 34 2.15 5.66 4.58
C LEU A 34 2.33 5.90 3.09
N PHE A 35 3.55 5.72 2.63
CA PHE A 35 3.90 5.78 1.23
C PHE A 35 4.36 4.41 0.76
N LYS A 36 4.19 4.14 -0.52
CA LYS A 36 4.67 2.90 -1.14
C LYS A 36 6.12 3.08 -1.58
N TYR A 37 6.94 2.12 -1.20
CA TYR A 37 8.36 2.06 -1.60
C TYR A 37 8.63 0.74 -2.28
N ARG A 38 9.43 0.79 -3.34
CA ARG A 38 10.03 -0.39 -3.94
C ARG A 38 11.41 -0.61 -3.32
N VAL A 39 11.58 -1.78 -2.75
CA VAL A 39 12.83 -2.20 -2.12
C VAL A 39 13.39 -3.37 -2.90
N THR A 40 14.69 -3.32 -3.24
CA THR A 40 15.37 -4.41 -3.94
C THR A 40 16.55 -4.93 -3.14
N SER A 41 16.84 -6.24 -3.27
CA SER A 41 18.02 -6.86 -2.67
C SER A 41 18.39 -8.13 -3.44
N GLN A 42 19.64 -8.23 -3.89
CA GLN A 42 20.16 -9.42 -4.58
C GLN A 42 20.12 -10.67 -3.68
N ASN A 43 20.32 -10.47 -2.37
CA ASN A 43 20.32 -11.55 -1.38
C ASN A 43 18.89 -11.94 -0.92
N GLY A 44 17.88 -11.27 -1.48
CA GLY A 44 16.48 -11.41 -1.08
C GLY A 44 16.15 -10.66 0.22
N ILE A 45 14.92 -10.18 0.28
CA ILE A 45 14.43 -9.33 1.37
C ILE A 45 13.92 -10.20 2.50
N SER A 46 14.52 -10.05 3.67
CA SER A 46 14.12 -10.80 4.88
C SER A 46 12.94 -10.12 5.56
N SER A 47 11.80 -10.80 5.60
CA SER A 47 10.63 -10.33 6.35
C SER A 47 10.91 -10.19 7.84
N LYS A 48 11.81 -11.02 8.40
CA LYS A 48 12.23 -10.93 9.81
C LYS A 48 12.96 -9.62 10.11
N GLU A 49 13.77 -9.11 9.19
CA GLU A 49 14.45 -7.81 9.36
C GLU A 49 13.47 -6.65 9.32
N LEU A 50 12.51 -6.67 8.39
CA LEU A 50 11.45 -5.66 8.32
C LEU A 50 10.62 -5.63 9.62
N LEU A 51 10.25 -6.79 10.14
CA LEU A 51 9.48 -6.89 11.39
C LEU A 51 10.27 -6.41 12.62
N LYS A 52 11.59 -6.61 12.67
CA LYS A 52 12.44 -6.05 13.74
C LYS A 52 12.45 -4.51 13.76
N LEU A 53 12.20 -3.88 12.62
CA LEU A 53 12.06 -2.43 12.48
C LEU A 53 10.60 -1.95 12.68
N ASN A 54 9.69 -2.85 13.05
CA ASN A 54 8.24 -2.61 13.13
C ASN A 54 7.60 -2.18 11.81
N ILE A 55 8.22 -2.49 10.69
CA ILE A 55 7.64 -2.28 9.36
C ILE A 55 6.70 -3.45 9.08
N THR A 56 5.42 -3.16 8.88
CA THR A 56 4.36 -4.18 8.72
C THR A 56 3.56 -4.05 7.42
N GLY A 57 3.81 -3.00 6.64
CA GLY A 57 3.09 -2.71 5.41
C GLY A 57 3.58 -3.51 4.19
N PHE A 58 3.76 -4.83 4.33
CA PHE A 58 4.20 -5.71 3.25
C PHE A 58 3.50 -7.07 3.31
N SER A 59 3.51 -7.76 2.18
CA SER A 59 3.07 -9.15 2.09
C SER A 59 4.26 -10.11 2.12
N ARG A 60 3.99 -11.35 2.53
CA ARG A 60 4.95 -12.46 2.52
C ARG A 60 4.48 -13.53 1.54
N LYS A 61 5.40 -14.13 0.82
CA LYS A 61 5.12 -15.21 -0.12
C LYS A 61 5.57 -16.53 0.48
N PHE A 62 4.72 -17.53 0.44
CA PHE A 62 5.00 -18.86 1.00
C PHE A 62 4.76 -19.95 -0.03
N LYS A 63 5.63 -20.96 0.02
CA LYS A 63 5.41 -22.26 -0.58
C LYS A 63 4.88 -23.18 0.52
N ILE A 64 3.72 -23.81 0.29
CA ILE A 64 3.06 -24.72 1.22
C ILE A 64 2.95 -26.07 0.55
N SER A 65 3.35 -27.13 1.26
CA SER A 65 3.17 -28.50 0.83
C SER A 65 2.59 -29.35 1.96
N GLY A 66 2.00 -30.50 1.59
CA GLY A 66 1.33 -31.39 2.56
C GLY A 66 -0.15 -31.10 2.77
N ILE A 67 -0.78 -30.33 1.87
CA ILE A 67 -2.23 -30.15 1.86
C ILE A 67 -2.84 -31.34 1.11
N ASN A 68 -3.48 -32.24 1.88
CA ASN A 68 -4.07 -33.50 1.36
C ASN A 68 -5.60 -33.51 1.55
N SER A 69 -6.18 -32.49 2.15
CA SER A 69 -7.62 -32.42 2.42
C SER A 69 -8.15 -30.98 2.36
N ASN A 70 -9.44 -30.83 2.05
CA ASN A 70 -10.12 -29.55 2.10
C ASN A 70 -10.07 -28.93 3.51
N GLN A 71 -10.11 -29.75 4.57
CA GLN A 71 -10.03 -29.25 5.94
C GLN A 71 -8.71 -28.52 6.22
N GLN A 72 -7.59 -29.05 5.73
CA GLN A 72 -6.28 -28.41 5.85
C GLN A 72 -6.23 -27.09 5.07
N PHE A 73 -6.82 -27.05 3.87
CA PHE A 73 -6.89 -25.82 3.08
C PHE A 73 -7.74 -24.75 3.78
N GLU A 74 -8.92 -25.11 4.27
CA GLU A 74 -9.80 -24.18 5.01
C GLU A 74 -9.15 -23.65 6.29
N ALA A 75 -8.30 -24.44 6.96
CA ALA A 75 -7.57 -23.97 8.15
C ALA A 75 -6.56 -22.85 7.84
N ILE A 76 -5.97 -22.80 6.66
CA ILE A 76 -5.02 -21.76 6.27
C ILE A 76 -5.68 -20.61 5.47
N ARG A 77 -6.87 -20.81 4.91
CA ARG A 77 -7.57 -19.85 4.07
C ARG A 77 -7.68 -18.45 4.68
N PRO A 78 -7.96 -18.25 5.99
CA PRO A 78 -8.03 -16.91 6.59
C PRO A 78 -6.71 -16.13 6.54
N TYR A 79 -5.59 -16.81 6.32
CA TYR A 79 -4.25 -16.21 6.26
C TYR A 79 -3.76 -15.98 4.83
N ILE A 80 -4.53 -16.39 3.82
CA ILE A 80 -4.20 -16.25 2.40
C ILE A 80 -4.76 -14.92 1.90
N SER A 81 -3.88 -14.04 1.41
CA SER A 81 -4.28 -12.82 0.72
C SER A 81 -4.53 -13.07 -0.77
N SER A 82 -3.70 -13.89 -1.40
CA SER A 82 -3.91 -14.37 -2.77
C SER A 82 -3.24 -15.73 -2.99
N LEU A 83 -3.83 -16.51 -3.87
CA LEU A 83 -3.25 -17.75 -4.40
C LEU A 83 -2.54 -17.41 -5.72
N ILE A 84 -1.24 -17.71 -5.79
CA ILE A 84 -0.41 -17.42 -6.98
C ILE A 84 -0.37 -18.65 -7.90
N SER A 85 -0.15 -19.82 -7.32
CA SER A 85 -0.11 -21.09 -8.04
C SER A 85 -0.60 -22.22 -7.14
N SER A 86 -1.28 -23.19 -7.74
CA SER A 86 -1.71 -24.41 -7.09
C SER A 86 -1.36 -25.59 -7.98
N ASP A 87 -0.22 -26.20 -7.73
CA ASP A 87 0.13 -27.52 -8.27
C ASP A 87 -0.33 -28.59 -7.31
N ILE A 88 -0.45 -29.85 -7.79
CA ILE A 88 -0.96 -31.00 -7.01
C ILE A 88 -0.24 -31.19 -5.67
N GLU A 89 1.02 -30.79 -5.59
CA GLU A 89 1.85 -30.99 -4.38
C GLU A 89 2.23 -29.67 -3.66
N ASN A 90 2.11 -28.52 -4.32
CA ASN A 90 2.62 -27.26 -3.81
C ASN A 90 1.70 -26.10 -4.09
N PHE A 91 1.38 -25.36 -3.05
CA PHE A 91 0.65 -24.10 -3.15
C PHE A 91 1.62 -22.94 -2.95
N ILE A 92 1.58 -21.96 -3.85
CA ILE A 92 2.29 -20.68 -3.67
C ILE A 92 1.24 -19.63 -3.37
N ILE A 93 1.34 -19.04 -2.19
CA ILE A 93 0.39 -18.05 -1.69
C ILE A 93 1.10 -16.76 -1.29
N THR A 94 0.34 -15.67 -1.22
CA THR A 94 0.71 -14.49 -0.44
C THR A 94 -0.10 -14.42 0.85
N SER A 95 0.51 -13.86 1.87
CA SER A 95 -0.08 -13.61 3.18
C SER A 95 0.32 -12.23 3.67
N GLY A 96 -0.42 -11.65 4.62
CA GLY A 96 0.00 -10.42 5.29
C GLY A 96 1.31 -10.60 6.07
N HIS A 97 1.83 -9.52 6.63
CA HIS A 97 3.13 -9.51 7.35
C HIS A 97 3.22 -10.54 8.49
N LYS A 98 2.11 -10.91 9.12
CA LYS A 98 2.07 -11.91 10.20
C LYS A 98 2.30 -13.34 9.69
N GLY A 99 2.00 -13.59 8.40
CA GLY A 99 2.08 -14.94 7.83
C GLY A 99 1.04 -15.90 8.41
N ILE A 100 1.32 -17.20 8.29
CA ILE A 100 0.48 -18.26 8.84
C ILE A 100 0.99 -18.58 10.25
N PRO A 101 0.13 -18.62 11.28
CA PRO A 101 0.54 -18.97 12.64
C PRO A 101 1.15 -20.36 12.73
N SER A 102 2.27 -20.48 13.47
CA SER A 102 2.97 -21.77 13.66
C SER A 102 2.09 -22.86 14.23
N ARG A 103 1.12 -22.50 15.07
CA ARG A 103 0.13 -23.43 15.60
C ARG A 103 -0.68 -24.09 14.48
N ILE A 104 -1.21 -23.31 13.55
CA ILE A 104 -2.01 -23.82 12.41
C ILE A 104 -1.16 -24.72 11.52
N ILE A 105 0.10 -24.35 11.28
CA ILE A 105 1.05 -25.16 10.51
C ILE A 105 1.26 -26.52 11.16
N ALA A 106 1.50 -26.54 12.48
CA ALA A 106 1.77 -27.76 13.24
C ALA A 106 0.53 -28.67 13.35
N GLU A 107 -0.63 -28.12 13.71
CA GLU A 107 -1.89 -28.85 13.85
C GLU A 107 -2.31 -29.54 12.54
N ASN A 108 -2.02 -28.91 11.40
CA ASN A 108 -2.36 -29.44 10.09
C ASN A 108 -1.19 -30.19 9.41
N ARG A 109 -0.05 -30.36 10.09
CA ARG A 109 1.15 -31.06 9.60
C ARG A 109 1.64 -30.53 8.25
N LEU A 110 1.54 -29.22 8.03
CA LEU A 110 1.93 -28.56 6.79
C LEU A 110 3.42 -28.23 6.78
N ARG A 111 4.02 -28.23 5.59
CA ARG A 111 5.36 -27.71 5.37
C ARG A 111 5.22 -26.32 4.74
N VAL A 112 5.63 -25.29 5.45
CA VAL A 112 5.52 -23.89 5.00
C VAL A 112 6.92 -23.29 4.94
N THR A 113 7.30 -22.86 3.75
CA THR A 113 8.61 -22.22 3.51
C THR A 113 8.37 -20.81 2.95
N GLU A 114 8.95 -19.81 3.58
CA GLU A 114 8.90 -18.44 3.06
C GLU A 114 9.82 -18.29 1.85
N ILE A 115 9.27 -17.76 0.76
CA ILE A 115 10.03 -17.43 -0.44
C ILE A 115 10.60 -16.02 -0.26
N LYS A 116 11.92 -15.91 -0.23
CA LYS A 116 12.60 -14.61 -0.20
C LYS A 116 12.54 -13.98 -1.59
N GLU A 117 11.82 -12.86 -1.67
CA GLU A 117 11.70 -12.09 -2.90
C GLU A 117 12.86 -11.10 -3.00
N ARG A 118 13.40 -10.90 -4.21
CA ARG A 118 14.44 -9.90 -4.46
C ARG A 118 13.89 -8.48 -4.60
N GLU A 119 12.60 -8.37 -4.80
CA GLU A 119 11.88 -7.09 -4.88
C GLU A 119 10.61 -7.18 -4.04
N LYS A 120 10.31 -6.13 -3.26
CA LYS A 120 9.06 -5.98 -2.51
C LYS A 120 8.55 -4.54 -2.60
N ILE A 121 7.22 -4.43 -2.66
CA ILE A 121 6.53 -3.15 -2.41
C ILE A 121 6.17 -3.13 -0.93
N ILE A 122 6.63 -2.08 -0.24
CA ILE A 122 6.46 -1.91 1.20
C ILE A 122 5.77 -0.57 1.45
N SER A 123 4.66 -0.58 2.18
CA SER A 123 4.02 0.64 2.67
C SER A 123 4.60 0.99 4.03
N MET A 124 5.27 2.14 4.12
CA MET A 124 5.93 2.59 5.35
C MET A 124 5.93 4.11 5.47
N THR A 125 6.20 4.61 6.66
CA THR A 125 6.37 6.05 6.90
C THR A 125 7.75 6.53 6.43
N ASN A 126 7.93 7.85 6.28
CA ASN A 126 9.26 8.40 6.00
C ASN A 126 10.28 8.05 7.10
N SER A 127 9.86 8.06 8.37
CA SER A 127 10.75 7.64 9.49
C SER A 127 11.18 6.18 9.39
N ASP A 128 10.30 5.30 8.91
CA ASP A 128 10.66 3.89 8.72
C ASP A 128 11.56 3.70 7.50
N PHE A 129 11.33 4.50 6.44
CA PHE A 129 12.24 4.56 5.28
C PHE A 129 13.66 4.95 5.71
N GLU A 130 13.83 6.03 6.50
CA GLU A 130 15.13 6.47 7.00
C GLU A 130 15.86 5.38 7.83
N LYS A 131 15.10 4.67 8.70
CA LYS A 131 15.65 3.53 9.45
C LYS A 131 16.08 2.38 8.55
N LEU A 132 15.32 2.11 7.50
CA LEU A 132 15.61 1.04 6.55
C LEU A 132 16.83 1.38 5.70
N GLU A 133 16.89 2.60 5.19
CA GLU A 133 17.98 3.13 4.39
C GLU A 133 19.32 3.15 5.16
N SER A 134 19.27 3.54 6.44
CA SER A 134 20.46 3.57 7.30
C SER A 134 21.11 2.20 7.49
N LYS A 135 20.39 1.10 7.30
CA LYS A 135 20.92 -0.27 7.41
C LYS A 135 21.88 -0.65 6.28
N LYS A 136 21.80 0.00 5.12
CA LYS A 136 22.60 -0.30 3.92
C LYS A 136 22.60 -1.78 3.51
N THR A 137 21.55 -2.51 3.85
CA THR A 137 21.39 -3.94 3.55
C THR A 137 20.62 -4.20 2.25
N PHE A 138 20.08 -3.16 1.65
CA PHE A 138 19.28 -3.20 0.44
C PHE A 138 20.00 -2.50 -0.70
N ASP A 139 19.84 -3.02 -1.92
CA ASP A 139 20.52 -2.47 -3.09
C ASP A 139 19.89 -1.15 -3.54
N SER A 140 18.56 -1.05 -3.46
CA SER A 140 17.84 0.20 -3.69
C SER A 140 16.54 0.29 -2.91
N ILE A 141 16.18 1.51 -2.53
CA ILE A 141 14.89 1.85 -1.92
C ILE A 141 14.44 3.15 -2.55
N TYR A 142 13.31 3.13 -3.24
CA TYR A 142 12.74 4.36 -3.80
C TYR A 142 11.22 4.39 -3.69
N ARG A 143 10.69 5.59 -3.48
CA ARG A 143 9.26 5.81 -3.41
C ARG A 143 8.62 5.64 -4.77
N ILE A 144 7.48 4.97 -4.79
CA ILE A 144 6.64 4.82 -5.98
C ILE A 144 5.33 5.56 -5.78
N PHE A 145 4.91 6.24 -6.84
CA PHE A 145 3.64 6.94 -6.91
C PHE A 145 3.12 6.87 -8.35
N LYS A 146 1.82 7.06 -8.52
CA LYS A 146 1.21 7.12 -9.84
C LYS A 146 1.42 8.50 -10.45
N THR A 147 1.69 8.53 -11.74
CA THR A 147 1.80 9.80 -12.47
C THR A 147 0.46 10.52 -12.56
N THR A 148 0.48 11.85 -12.78
CA THR A 148 -0.72 12.69 -12.91
C THR A 148 -1.66 12.25 -14.03
N LYS A 149 -1.14 11.68 -15.12
CA LYS A 149 -1.93 11.21 -16.28
C LYS A 149 -2.47 9.79 -16.14
N SER A 150 -2.51 9.24 -14.94
CA SER A 150 -3.00 7.89 -14.68
C SER A 150 -4.41 7.94 -14.07
N TYR A 151 -5.42 8.06 -14.94
CA TYR A 151 -6.82 7.98 -14.53
C TYR A 151 -7.12 6.69 -13.75
N ASN A 152 -7.88 6.81 -12.68
CA ASN A 152 -8.28 5.68 -11.86
C ASN A 152 -9.78 5.71 -11.57
N THR A 153 -10.48 4.73 -12.11
CA THR A 153 -11.95 4.58 -11.97
C THR A 153 -12.44 4.43 -10.52
N SER A 154 -11.56 4.13 -9.58
CA SER A 154 -11.91 3.98 -8.16
C SER A 154 -11.95 5.31 -7.40
N PHE A 155 -11.56 6.43 -8.04
CA PHE A 155 -11.51 7.75 -7.43
C PHE A 155 -12.62 8.65 -7.96
N PHE A 156 -13.24 9.41 -7.06
CA PHE A 156 -14.19 10.44 -7.42
C PHE A 156 -13.44 11.63 -8.10
N PRO A 157 -14.02 12.22 -9.16
CA PRO A 157 -15.37 12.03 -9.68
C PRO A 157 -15.58 10.83 -10.61
N ASN A 158 -14.58 9.99 -10.84
CA ASN A 158 -14.65 8.84 -11.74
C ASN A 158 -15.02 9.22 -13.20
N ASP A 159 -14.48 10.33 -13.67
CA ASP A 159 -14.66 10.84 -15.01
C ASP A 159 -13.31 10.91 -15.73
N ILE A 160 -13.27 10.43 -16.97
CA ILE A 160 -12.05 10.41 -17.81
C ILE A 160 -11.50 11.82 -18.10
N MET A 161 -12.30 12.86 -17.91
CA MET A 161 -11.84 14.25 -18.03
C MET A 161 -10.87 14.67 -16.92
N TYR A 162 -10.82 13.89 -15.82
CA TYR A 162 -9.93 14.14 -14.70
C TYR A 162 -8.86 13.06 -14.62
N ASP A 163 -7.62 13.40 -14.84
CA ASP A 163 -6.46 12.51 -14.71
C ASP A 163 -6.08 12.24 -13.23
N TRP A 164 -7.10 12.15 -12.37
CA TRP A 164 -6.92 12.07 -10.92
C TRP A 164 -6.78 10.62 -10.44
N ASN A 165 -5.94 10.45 -9.46
CA ASN A 165 -5.69 9.17 -8.80
C ASN A 165 -5.32 9.39 -7.32
N GLU A 166 -4.95 8.33 -6.61
CA GLU A 166 -4.62 8.38 -5.19
C GLU A 166 -3.42 9.26 -4.84
N ASP A 167 -2.49 9.45 -5.78
CA ASP A 167 -1.25 10.20 -5.57
C ASP A 167 -1.29 11.60 -6.19
N ASN A 168 -2.21 11.83 -7.14
CA ASN A 168 -2.36 13.11 -7.81
C ASN A 168 -3.84 13.45 -7.99
N PHE A 169 -4.29 14.47 -7.30
CA PHE A 169 -5.69 14.85 -7.22
C PHE A 169 -5.85 16.38 -7.17
N GLY A 170 -6.81 16.92 -7.90
CA GLY A 170 -7.06 18.36 -7.94
C GLY A 170 -6.34 19.05 -9.08
N PRO A 171 -6.23 20.40 -9.02
CA PRO A 171 -6.69 21.24 -7.91
C PRO A 171 -8.21 21.34 -7.80
N ILE A 172 -8.72 21.44 -6.58
CA ILE A 172 -10.11 21.80 -6.31
C ILE A 172 -10.18 23.03 -5.40
N ILE A 173 -11.15 23.90 -5.66
CA ILE A 173 -11.47 25.03 -4.78
C ILE A 173 -12.61 24.61 -3.86
N ILE A 174 -12.41 24.71 -2.56
CA ILE A 174 -13.46 24.42 -1.58
C ILE A 174 -14.47 25.57 -1.59
N PRO A 175 -15.76 25.32 -1.95
CA PRO A 175 -16.75 26.38 -2.05
C PRO A 175 -16.90 27.15 -0.73
N GLN A 176 -17.06 28.47 -0.82
CA GLN A 176 -17.32 29.32 0.33
C GLN A 176 -18.70 29.97 0.25
N LYS A 177 -19.21 30.41 1.40
CA LYS A 177 -20.51 31.07 1.48
C LYS A 177 -20.56 32.31 0.59
N GLY A 178 -21.59 32.39 -0.26
CA GLY A 178 -21.80 33.50 -1.21
C GLY A 178 -21.06 33.34 -2.54
N GLN A 179 -20.32 32.27 -2.74
CA GLN A 179 -19.73 31.96 -4.02
C GLN A 179 -20.80 31.39 -4.97
N GLU A 180 -20.91 32.00 -6.16
CA GLU A 180 -21.71 31.46 -7.26
C GLU A 180 -20.88 30.43 -8.03
N ILE A 181 -21.49 29.28 -8.33
CA ILE A 181 -20.87 28.20 -9.12
C ILE A 181 -21.77 28.02 -10.35
N GLU A 182 -21.20 28.21 -11.52
CA GLU A 182 -21.87 27.89 -12.78
C GLU A 182 -21.91 26.38 -12.97
N LEU A 183 -23.11 25.82 -13.06
CA LEU A 183 -23.33 24.39 -13.30
C LEU A 183 -23.47 24.15 -14.81
N ASN A 184 -22.45 23.64 -15.42
CA ASN A 184 -22.45 23.22 -16.82
C ASN A 184 -21.76 21.86 -16.97
N LYS A 185 -21.74 21.29 -18.18
CA LYS A 185 -21.14 19.96 -18.46
C LYS A 185 -19.63 19.87 -18.14
N GLN A 186 -18.96 20.99 -17.96
CA GLN A 186 -17.51 21.05 -17.66
C GLN A 186 -17.26 21.21 -16.16
N THR A 187 -18.24 21.69 -15.40
CA THR A 187 -18.12 21.92 -13.94
C THR A 187 -18.86 20.89 -13.10
N LEU A 188 -19.73 20.08 -13.72
CA LEU A 188 -20.39 18.93 -13.11
C LEU A 188 -19.57 17.68 -13.40
N PRO A 189 -19.13 16.94 -12.35
CA PRO A 189 -18.46 15.64 -12.51
C PRO A 189 -19.41 14.56 -13.00
#